data_b8724a05dcb53f0e36c5903ba0a0c9c1
#
_entry.id   b8724a05dcb53f0e36c5903ba0a0c9c1
#
_cell.length_a   1.000
_cell.length_b   1.000
_cell.length_c   1.000
_cell.angle_alpha   90.00
_cell.angle_beta   90.00
_cell.angle_gamma   90.00
#
_symmetry.space_group_name_H-M   'P 1'
#
loop_
_entity.id
_entity.type
_entity.pdbx_description
1 polymer ?
#
loop_
_entity_poly.entity_id
_entity_poly.type
_entity_poly.pdbx_seq_one_letter_code
_entity_poly.pdbx_strand_id
1 'polypeptide(L)'
;MNDTLANTEKKTAYILTLPAVLLVFSIILFPIFANIWISFKEVELKDIRIPEPRAKKIVKSISDEPTKIKILYKLRNSSLIQEIRDVSFQDNFPKNFEIENLDPRCSYEKYNLKCEFGNWPAKYLSLIHI
;
A
#
# COMPACT_ATOMS: atom_id res chain seq x y z
N MET A 1 -58.90 -27.88 -30.63
CA MET A 1 -57.63 -27.88 -31.41
C MET A 1 -56.85 -26.58 -31.38
N ASN A 2 -57.46 -25.43 -30.95
CA ASN A 2 -56.78 -24.14 -30.94
C ASN A 2 -55.85 -23.89 -29.72
N ASP A 3 -56.10 -24.55 -28.57
CA ASP A 3 -55.34 -24.35 -27.34
C ASP A 3 -53.88 -24.92 -27.40
N THR A 4 -53.64 -25.92 -28.19
CA THR A 4 -52.33 -26.53 -28.38
C THR A 4 -51.41 -25.66 -29.22
N LEU A 5 -51.93 -24.99 -30.25
CA LEU A 5 -51.19 -24.04 -31.09
C LEU A 5 -50.78 -22.81 -30.29
N ALA A 6 -51.72 -22.22 -29.57
CA ALA A 6 -51.45 -21.06 -28.73
C ALA A 6 -50.40 -21.33 -27.62
N ASN A 7 -50.39 -22.51 -27.03
CA ASN A 7 -49.38 -22.90 -26.07
C ASN A 7 -47.99 -23.13 -26.69
N THR A 8 -47.95 -23.63 -27.92
CA THR A 8 -46.67 -23.85 -28.62
C THR A 8 -46.05 -22.52 -29.03
N GLU A 9 -46.85 -21.56 -29.52
CA GLU A 9 -46.42 -20.23 -29.88
C GLU A 9 -45.88 -19.47 -28.65
N LYS A 10 -46.58 -19.55 -27.52
CA LYS A 10 -46.10 -18.96 -26.26
C LYS A 10 -44.78 -19.53 -25.81
N LYS A 11 -44.61 -20.86 -25.86
CA LYS A 11 -43.35 -21.53 -25.50
C LYS A 11 -42.20 -21.09 -26.37
N THR A 12 -42.42 -21.01 -27.66
CA THR A 12 -41.39 -20.59 -28.62
C THR A 12 -40.99 -19.12 -28.38
N ALA A 13 -41.96 -18.24 -28.14
CA ALA A 13 -41.71 -16.85 -27.81
C ALA A 13 -40.85 -16.70 -26.53
N TYR A 14 -41.16 -17.45 -25.46
CA TYR A 14 -40.36 -17.43 -24.23
C TYR A 14 -38.94 -17.96 -24.42
N ILE A 15 -38.77 -19.03 -25.19
CA ILE A 15 -37.44 -19.61 -25.45
C ILE A 15 -36.56 -18.65 -26.27
N LEU A 16 -37.13 -17.93 -27.23
CA LEU A 16 -36.41 -16.92 -28.01
C LEU A 16 -36.07 -15.67 -27.21
N THR A 17 -36.97 -15.23 -26.32
CA THR A 17 -36.80 -14.01 -25.52
C THR A 17 -35.93 -14.22 -24.29
N LEU A 18 -35.92 -15.43 -23.71
CA LEU A 18 -35.24 -15.76 -22.47
C LEU A 18 -33.74 -15.45 -22.53
N PRO A 19 -32.96 -15.81 -23.57
CA PRO A 19 -31.53 -15.50 -23.58
C PRO A 19 -31.26 -13.99 -23.60
N ALA A 20 -32.07 -13.19 -24.30
CA ALA A 20 -31.93 -11.73 -24.33
C ALA A 20 -32.22 -11.12 -22.93
N VAL A 21 -33.29 -11.57 -22.31
CA VAL A 21 -33.65 -11.12 -20.93
C VAL A 21 -32.57 -11.50 -19.94
N LEU A 22 -32.02 -12.71 -19.99
CA LEU A 22 -30.93 -13.16 -19.11
C LEU A 22 -29.67 -12.29 -19.32
N LEU A 23 -29.30 -11.94 -20.52
CA LEU A 23 -28.17 -11.06 -20.78
C LEU A 23 -28.38 -9.67 -20.17
N VAL A 24 -29.53 -9.06 -20.40
CA VAL A 24 -29.87 -7.75 -19.82
C VAL A 24 -29.85 -7.80 -18.29
N PHE A 25 -30.46 -8.82 -17.69
CA PHE A 25 -30.44 -9.02 -16.25
C PHE A 25 -29.02 -9.19 -15.71
N SER A 26 -28.19 -9.98 -16.38
CA SER A 26 -26.80 -10.19 -15.97
C SER A 26 -25.99 -8.89 -15.99
N ILE A 27 -26.13 -8.09 -17.04
CA ILE A 27 -25.39 -6.82 -17.19
C ILE A 27 -25.84 -5.77 -16.15
N ILE A 28 -27.14 -5.74 -15.83
CA ILE A 28 -27.69 -4.75 -14.89
C ILE A 28 -27.52 -5.20 -13.43
N LEU A 29 -27.88 -6.44 -13.12
CA LEU A 29 -27.87 -6.92 -11.76
C LEU A 29 -26.47 -7.21 -11.22
N PHE A 30 -25.54 -7.67 -12.05
CA PHE A 30 -24.18 -7.97 -11.61
C PHE A 30 -23.47 -6.77 -10.97
N PRO A 31 -23.42 -5.58 -11.61
CA PRO A 31 -22.80 -4.41 -10.97
C PRO A 31 -23.55 -3.94 -9.73
N ILE A 32 -24.87 -4.09 -9.69
CA ILE A 32 -25.67 -3.73 -8.50
C ILE A 32 -25.29 -4.65 -7.33
N PHE A 33 -25.26 -5.96 -7.54
CA PHE A 33 -24.86 -6.92 -6.51
C PHE A 33 -23.39 -6.74 -6.09
N ALA A 34 -22.51 -6.46 -7.05
CA ALA A 34 -21.10 -6.18 -6.75
C ALA A 34 -20.95 -4.94 -5.87
N ASN A 35 -21.67 -3.85 -6.15
CA ASN A 35 -21.63 -2.64 -5.37
C ASN A 35 -22.19 -2.85 -3.95
N ILE A 36 -23.29 -3.59 -3.82
CA ILE A 36 -23.85 -3.96 -2.53
C ILE A 36 -22.84 -4.82 -1.73
N TRP A 37 -22.24 -5.81 -2.37
CA TRP A 37 -21.25 -6.68 -1.75
C TRP A 37 -20.02 -5.90 -1.25
N ILE A 38 -19.50 -4.98 -2.06
CA ILE A 38 -18.36 -4.13 -1.70
C ILE A 38 -18.74 -3.19 -0.56
N SER A 39 -19.98 -2.68 -0.55
CA SER A 39 -20.49 -1.80 0.51
C SER A 39 -20.57 -2.46 1.89
N PHE A 40 -20.74 -3.77 1.94
CA PHE A 40 -20.71 -4.53 3.19
C PHE A 40 -19.28 -4.91 3.66
N LYS A 41 -18.29 -4.73 2.80
CA LYS A 41 -16.89 -4.89 3.20
C LYS A 41 -16.34 -3.56 3.68
N GLU A 42 -15.80 -3.54 4.88
CA GLU A 42 -14.99 -2.42 5.38
C GLU A 42 -13.67 -2.38 4.61
N VAL A 43 -13.72 -1.87 3.38
CA VAL A 43 -12.52 -1.63 2.57
C VAL A 43 -11.94 -0.29 3.00
N GLU A 44 -10.92 -0.31 3.84
CA GLU A 44 -10.17 0.89 4.15
C GLU A 44 -9.10 1.14 3.07
N LEU A 45 -8.89 2.41 2.72
CA LEU A 45 -7.82 2.83 1.78
C LEU A 45 -6.44 2.36 2.21
N LYS A 46 -6.26 1.99 3.48
CA LYS A 46 -5.02 1.40 4.01
C LYS A 46 -4.74 0.00 3.46
N ASP A 47 -5.77 -0.75 3.07
CA ASP A 47 -5.65 -2.14 2.59
C ASP A 47 -5.13 -2.21 1.15
N ILE A 48 -5.28 -1.09 0.41
CA ILE A 48 -4.84 -0.98 -0.99
C ILE A 48 -3.39 -0.47 -1.08
N ARG A 49 -2.83 0.06 0.02
CA ARG A 49 -1.46 0.58 0.00
C ARG A 49 -0.44 -0.54 0.04
N ILE A 50 0.40 -0.56 -0.97
CA ILE A 50 1.57 -1.43 -1.01
C ILE A 50 2.47 -1.10 0.20
N PRO A 51 2.97 -2.10 0.94
CA PRO A 51 3.91 -1.87 2.02
C PRO A 51 5.20 -1.28 1.48
N GLU A 52 5.49 -0.04 1.84
CA GLU A 52 6.71 0.66 1.42
C GLU A 52 7.44 1.22 2.63
N PRO A 53 8.77 1.06 2.70
CA PRO A 53 9.56 1.73 3.71
C PRO A 53 9.58 3.23 3.42
N ARG A 54 9.21 4.05 4.39
CA ARG A 54 9.26 5.51 4.28
C ARG A 54 10.31 6.07 5.20
N ALA A 55 11.21 6.89 4.64
CA ALA A 55 12.23 7.61 5.37
C ALA A 55 11.94 9.11 5.32
N LYS A 56 12.03 9.79 6.46
CA LYS A 56 12.00 11.25 6.55
C LYS A 56 13.27 11.73 7.25
N LYS A 57 14.09 12.49 6.53
CA LYS A 57 15.27 13.16 7.06
C LYS A 57 14.87 14.51 7.67
N ILE A 58 15.27 14.75 8.90
CA ILE A 58 15.09 16.01 9.62
C ILE A 58 16.47 16.48 10.04
N VAL A 59 16.88 17.62 9.52
CA VAL A 59 18.17 18.24 9.86
C VAL A 59 17.90 19.36 10.85
N LYS A 60 18.58 19.33 11.99
CA LYS A 60 18.53 20.39 13.00
C LYS A 60 19.94 20.92 13.23
N SER A 61 20.13 22.22 13.17
CA SER A 61 21.34 22.88 13.64
C SER A 61 21.33 22.92 15.17
N ILE A 62 22.51 22.74 15.76
CA ILE A 62 22.68 22.88 17.22
C ILE A 62 22.98 24.35 17.49
N SER A 63 22.18 24.99 18.34
CA SER A 63 22.27 26.42 18.61
C SER A 63 23.62 26.83 19.24
N ASP A 64 24.23 25.94 19.99
CA ASP A 64 25.48 26.21 20.73
C ASP A 64 26.75 25.93 19.90
N GLU A 65 26.65 25.14 18.84
CA GLU A 65 27.77 24.76 17.96
C GLU A 65 27.37 24.85 16.49
N PRO A 66 27.61 25.97 15.80
CA PRO A 66 27.14 26.19 14.42
C PRO A 66 27.79 25.26 13.38
N THR A 67 28.89 24.61 13.74
CA THR A 67 29.60 23.63 12.89
C THR A 67 29.02 22.22 13.00
N LYS A 68 28.21 21.92 14.03
CA LYS A 68 27.59 20.62 14.25
C LYS A 68 26.12 20.65 13.87
N ILE A 69 25.69 19.61 13.18
CA ILE A 69 24.29 19.39 12.84
C ILE A 69 23.84 18.03 13.38
N LYS A 70 22.61 18.00 13.86
CA LYS A 70 21.95 16.77 14.28
C LYS A 70 20.99 16.32 13.17
N ILE A 71 21.20 15.12 12.67
CA ILE A 71 20.34 14.53 11.67
C ILE A 71 19.48 13.45 12.31
N LEU A 72 18.19 13.56 12.15
CA LEU A 72 17.21 12.61 12.61
C LEU A 72 16.54 11.94 11.42
N TYR A 73 16.72 10.64 11.30
CA TYR A 73 15.98 9.84 10.34
C TYR A 73 14.79 9.19 11.03
N LYS A 74 13.61 9.52 10.55
CA LYS A 74 12.37 8.88 10.96
C LYS A 74 11.98 7.87 9.90
N LEU A 75 12.12 6.61 10.24
CA LEU A 75 11.88 5.48 9.35
C LEU A 75 10.60 4.76 9.80
N ARG A 76 9.71 4.49 8.87
CA ARG A 76 8.46 3.79 9.20
C ARG A 76 8.01 2.85 8.09
N ASN A 77 7.35 1.79 8.49
CA ASN A 77 6.55 0.98 7.58
C ASN A 77 5.23 1.72 7.27
N SER A 78 4.95 1.96 5.99
CA SER A 78 3.70 2.61 5.55
C SER A 78 2.48 1.72 5.70
N SER A 79 2.66 0.40 5.72
CA SER A 79 1.59 -0.56 5.91
C SER A 79 1.17 -0.66 7.37
N LEU A 80 -0.12 -0.76 7.60
CA LEU A 80 -0.71 -1.00 8.93
C LEU A 80 -0.90 -2.49 9.23
N ILE A 81 -0.78 -3.35 8.22
CA ILE A 81 -1.16 -4.76 8.29
C ILE A 81 0.02 -5.67 7.92
N GLN A 82 0.84 -5.26 6.94
CA GLN A 82 1.88 -6.11 6.37
C GLN A 82 3.28 -5.76 6.88
N GLU A 83 4.09 -6.76 7.06
CA GLU A 83 5.53 -6.62 7.32
C GLU A 83 6.29 -6.32 6.03
N ILE A 84 7.41 -5.63 6.14
CA ILE A 84 8.38 -5.43 5.06
C ILE A 84 9.65 -6.18 5.46
N ARG A 85 10.20 -6.98 4.56
CA ARG A 85 11.39 -7.78 4.80
C ARG A 85 12.63 -7.09 4.25
N ASP A 86 13.76 -7.38 4.88
CA ASP A 86 15.09 -6.96 4.42
C ASP A 86 15.22 -5.47 4.13
N VAL A 87 14.73 -4.64 5.06
CA VAL A 87 14.77 -3.20 4.90
C VAL A 87 16.20 -2.69 5.10
N SER A 88 16.71 -2.02 4.08
CA SER A 88 17.98 -1.29 4.13
C SER A 88 17.75 0.18 3.78
N PHE A 89 18.56 1.04 4.35
CA PHE A 89 18.54 2.48 4.11
C PHE A 89 19.95 2.96 3.73
N GLN A 90 20.02 3.83 2.73
CA GLN A 90 21.30 4.44 2.32
C GLN A 90 21.10 5.95 2.15
N ASP A 91 22.12 6.71 2.61
CA ASP A 91 22.22 8.15 2.37
C ASP A 91 23.68 8.55 2.12
N ASN A 92 23.87 9.55 1.26
CA ASN A 92 25.20 10.04 0.89
C ASN A 92 25.45 11.41 1.53
N PHE A 93 26.60 11.56 2.13
CA PHE A 93 27.05 12.81 2.74
C PHE A 93 28.13 13.50 1.91
N PRO A 94 28.23 14.83 1.98
CA PRO A 94 29.35 15.55 1.41
C PRO A 94 30.70 15.13 2.01
N LYS A 95 31.78 15.34 1.27
CA LYS A 95 33.14 14.91 1.65
C LYS A 95 33.68 15.49 2.97
N ASN A 96 33.05 16.54 3.49
CA ASN A 96 33.51 17.25 4.69
C ASN A 96 32.68 16.88 5.93
N PHE A 97 31.91 15.79 5.88
CA PHE A 97 31.09 15.35 7.01
C PHE A 97 31.79 14.22 7.76
N GLU A 98 31.95 14.41 9.07
CA GLU A 98 32.35 13.38 10.02
C GLU A 98 31.19 13.05 10.92
N ILE A 99 30.96 11.77 11.18
CA ILE A 99 29.87 11.30 12.05
C ILE A 99 30.46 10.94 13.40
N GLU A 100 30.03 11.65 14.45
CA GLU A 100 30.49 11.39 15.82
C GLU A 100 29.74 10.20 16.47
N ASN A 101 28.44 10.13 16.23
CA ASN A 101 27.58 9.10 16.83
C ASN A 101 26.88 8.32 15.71
N LEU A 102 27.20 7.05 15.59
CA LEU A 102 26.61 6.16 14.60
C LEU A 102 25.77 5.10 15.32
N ASP A 103 24.56 4.86 14.85
CA ASP A 103 23.73 3.75 15.32
C ASP A 103 24.43 2.42 15.00
N PRO A 104 24.46 1.44 15.91
CA PRO A 104 25.15 0.16 15.73
C PRO A 104 24.64 -0.66 14.52
N ARG A 105 23.46 -0.35 14.01
CA ARG A 105 22.89 -0.97 12.80
C ARG A 105 23.35 -0.32 11.51
N CYS A 106 24.14 0.74 11.59
CA CYS A 106 24.60 1.52 10.46
C CYS A 106 26.11 1.39 10.29
N SER A 107 26.58 1.43 9.05
CA SER A 107 27.97 1.55 8.67
C SER A 107 28.17 2.82 7.85
N TYR A 108 29.31 3.46 8.05
CA TYR A 108 29.67 4.67 7.31
C TYR A 108 31.03 4.47 6.61
N GLU A 109 30.97 4.40 5.30
CA GLU A 109 32.15 4.22 4.48
C GLU A 109 32.13 5.17 3.28
N LYS A 110 33.25 5.84 3.00
CA LYS A 110 33.44 6.69 1.83
C LYS A 110 32.26 7.67 1.60
N TYR A 111 31.80 8.30 2.69
CA TYR A 111 30.68 9.28 2.70
C TYR A 111 29.31 8.66 2.41
N ASN A 112 29.21 7.36 2.44
CA ASN A 112 27.95 6.64 2.28
C ASN A 112 27.55 6.01 3.64
N LEU A 113 26.38 6.38 4.11
CA LEU A 113 25.74 5.77 5.27
C LEU A 113 24.86 4.62 4.80
N LYS A 114 25.10 3.44 5.31
CA LYS A 114 24.27 2.26 5.05
C LYS A 114 23.78 1.69 6.37
N CYS A 115 22.49 1.53 6.50
CA CYS A 115 21.84 0.94 7.67
C CYS A 115 21.03 -0.28 7.28
N GLU A 116 21.14 -1.36 8.03
CA GLU A 116 20.40 -2.59 7.83
C GLU A 116 19.47 -2.83 9.03
N PHE A 117 18.18 -2.97 8.77
CA PHE A 117 17.17 -3.05 9.83
C PHE A 117 16.47 -4.40 9.88
N GLY A 118 16.68 -5.24 8.87
CA GLY A 118 15.98 -6.53 8.76
C GLY A 118 14.48 -6.35 8.53
N ASN A 119 13.67 -7.13 9.22
CA ASN A 119 12.24 -7.16 9.00
C ASN A 119 11.50 -6.12 9.84
N TRP A 120 10.62 -5.38 9.19
CA TRP A 120 9.78 -4.38 9.83
C TRP A 120 8.35 -4.87 9.96
N PRO A 121 7.86 -5.12 11.16
CA PRO A 121 6.45 -5.44 11.38
C PRO A 121 5.54 -4.29 10.93
N ALA A 122 4.26 -4.55 10.84
CA ALA A 122 3.26 -3.52 10.59
C ALA A 122 3.36 -2.39 11.63
N LYS A 123 3.14 -1.15 11.20
CA LYS A 123 3.22 0.05 12.05
C LYS A 123 4.61 0.33 12.65
N TYR A 124 5.64 -0.33 12.19
CA TYR A 124 6.99 -0.13 12.72
C TYR A 124 7.47 1.31 12.55
N LEU A 125 8.07 1.83 13.59
CA LEU A 125 8.70 3.15 13.62
C LEU A 125 10.10 3.03 14.24
N SER A 126 11.11 3.49 13.54
CA SER A 126 12.47 3.62 14.03
C SER A 126 12.95 5.06 13.91
N LEU A 127 13.69 5.50 14.91
CA LEU A 127 14.33 6.81 14.94
C LEU A 127 15.86 6.58 15.05
N ILE A 128 16.59 7.19 14.13
CA ILE A 128 18.07 7.18 14.13
C ILE A 128 18.54 8.60 14.32
N HIS A 129 19.41 8.78 15.29
CA HIS A 129 20.09 10.04 15.56
C HIS A 129 21.55 9.95 15.10
N ILE A 130 21.98 10.90 14.32
CA ILE A 130 23.36 11.06 13.82
C ILE A 130 23.80 12.49 14.03
#